data_b9c19c13995bf5b853c806d42f021714
#
_entry.id   b9c19c13995bf5b853c806d42f021714
#
_cell.length_a   1.000
_cell.length_b   1.000
_cell.length_c   1.000
_cell.angle_alpha   90.00
_cell.angle_beta   90.00
_cell.angle_gamma   90.00
#
_symmetry.space_group_name_H-M   'P 1'
#
loop_
_entity.id
_entity.type
_entity.pdbx_description
1 polymer ?
#
loop_
_entity_poly.entity_id
_entity_poly.type
_entity_poly.pdbx_seq_one_letter_code
_entity_poly.pdbx_strand_id
1 'polypeptide(L)'
;MRHLLKPLLALAPITTMAAQRPNIIYIMTDQQTATAMSCIGNTDLHTPNIDRLAAAGVTFTNAYCSSPLSGPSRASMFTGYMAHELGVERNGTPIPDSVRTRTLGTLVGEAGYECAYAGKWHAHTASIPDGEFGFRNIHNHDDAGLAEACVDFLNSHSKPQRPFFLVASFDNPHNICEFARQQDLPFADITVPDVSECPGLPANYAISPYDADIIQREKSLNYSGYPTTSYTDDDWRRYRYAYYRLVEHVDKEIGKIVDAIDKNSLWRNTVVIFTSDHGDGTGAHHWNQKSVLYDEVTNIPMIVVLPGKKNAGKKLPQLINNGPDFFASICDWTGADKPKGTRGVSYRNVAESGNANAQHQPYVVTETLFDKGAGTLGWSVRTPDFKYVLYDKGRYREQLYDMHRDRGETRNLAVEKAYAETLSQHRRMLEEWMQQYGVK
;
A
#
# COMPACT_ATOMS: atom_id res chain seq x y z
N MET A 1 -1.76 25.76 -77.91
CA MET A 1 -2.26 25.93 -76.54
C MET A 1 -2.15 24.59 -75.80
N ARG A 2 -1.20 24.41 -74.93
CA ARG A 2 -1.02 23.18 -74.13
C ARG A 2 -1.52 23.49 -72.74
N HIS A 3 -2.65 22.87 -72.37
CA HIS A 3 -3.17 22.93 -70.98
C HIS A 3 -2.38 22.00 -70.04
N LEU A 4 -1.64 22.61 -69.12
CA LEU A 4 -0.98 21.92 -68.00
C LEU A 4 -2.02 21.66 -66.89
N LEU A 5 -2.42 20.39 -66.74
CA LEU A 5 -3.15 19.96 -65.60
C LEU A 5 -2.18 19.83 -64.39
N LYS A 6 -2.40 20.61 -63.35
CA LYS A 6 -1.70 20.45 -62.02
C LYS A 6 -2.36 19.29 -61.25
N PRO A 7 -1.57 18.37 -60.66
CA PRO A 7 -2.14 17.37 -59.81
C PRO A 7 -2.58 17.99 -58.49
N LEU A 8 -3.84 17.75 -58.10
CA LEU A 8 -4.38 18.05 -56.77
C LEU A 8 -3.82 16.99 -55.81
N LEU A 9 -2.89 17.35 -54.92
CA LEU A 9 -2.50 16.50 -53.79
C LEU A 9 -3.65 16.51 -52.78
N ALA A 10 -4.35 15.40 -52.66
CA ALA A 10 -5.30 15.18 -51.59
C ALA A 10 -4.51 14.95 -50.25
N LEU A 11 -4.53 15.93 -49.38
CA LEU A 11 -4.09 15.73 -47.99
C LEU A 11 -5.07 14.80 -47.29
N ALA A 12 -4.65 13.55 -47.02
CA ALA A 12 -5.36 12.68 -46.13
C ALA A 12 -5.35 13.30 -44.70
N PRO A 13 -6.48 13.30 -43.96
CA PRO A 13 -6.48 13.82 -42.63
C PRO A 13 -5.62 12.89 -41.74
N ILE A 14 -4.57 13.44 -41.16
CA ILE A 14 -3.82 12.79 -40.08
C ILE A 14 -4.75 12.82 -38.86
N THR A 15 -5.56 11.79 -38.69
CA THR A 15 -6.23 11.53 -37.43
C THR A 15 -5.14 11.17 -36.41
N THR A 16 -4.72 12.14 -35.63
CA THR A 16 -3.98 11.88 -34.40
C THR A 16 -4.89 10.99 -33.52
N MET A 17 -4.62 9.68 -33.51
CA MET A 17 -5.20 8.81 -32.51
C MET A 17 -4.80 9.39 -31.14
N ALA A 18 -5.74 10.02 -30.45
CA ALA A 18 -5.55 10.35 -29.04
C ALA A 18 -5.08 9.07 -28.35
N ALA A 19 -3.95 9.14 -27.64
CA ALA A 19 -3.43 7.98 -26.93
C ALA A 19 -4.55 7.41 -26.07
N GLN A 20 -4.92 6.16 -26.32
CA GLN A 20 -6.01 5.51 -25.60
C GLN A 20 -5.63 5.44 -24.13
N ARG A 21 -6.46 6.04 -23.24
CA ARG A 21 -6.24 6.00 -21.80
C ARG A 21 -6.21 4.52 -21.32
N PRO A 22 -5.26 4.13 -20.46
CA PRO A 22 -5.11 2.73 -20.05
C PRO A 22 -6.26 2.30 -19.15
N ASN A 23 -6.59 1.01 -19.16
CA ASN A 23 -7.33 0.40 -18.06
C ASN A 23 -6.45 0.41 -16.80
N ILE A 24 -7.07 0.41 -15.64
CA ILE A 24 -6.38 0.31 -14.36
C ILE A 24 -6.88 -0.93 -13.62
N ILE A 25 -5.96 -1.77 -13.17
CA ILE A 25 -6.24 -2.87 -12.25
C ILE A 25 -5.43 -2.61 -10.99
N TYR A 26 -6.10 -2.47 -9.86
CA TYR A 26 -5.50 -2.26 -8.56
C TYR A 26 -5.74 -3.47 -7.68
N ILE A 27 -4.68 -4.21 -7.38
CA ILE A 27 -4.70 -5.41 -6.54
C ILE A 27 -4.10 -5.02 -5.19
N MET A 28 -4.86 -5.14 -4.13
CA MET A 28 -4.46 -4.77 -2.79
C MET A 28 -4.68 -5.91 -1.81
N THR A 29 -3.68 -6.18 -0.98
CA THR A 29 -3.78 -7.03 0.20
C THR A 29 -4.00 -6.19 1.45
N ASP A 30 -4.47 -6.79 2.54
CA ASP A 30 -4.54 -6.14 3.85
C ASP A 30 -3.44 -6.69 4.77
N GLN A 31 -2.65 -5.80 5.34
CA GLN A 31 -1.65 -6.13 6.35
C GLN A 31 -0.42 -6.88 5.81
N GLN A 32 -0.08 -6.75 4.51
CA GLN A 32 1.13 -7.37 3.95
C GLN A 32 2.33 -6.44 4.04
N THR A 33 3.37 -6.86 4.77
CA THR A 33 4.66 -6.15 4.81
C THR A 33 5.43 -6.30 3.49
N ALA A 34 6.21 -5.27 3.12
CA ALA A 34 7.05 -5.30 1.92
C ALA A 34 8.03 -6.48 1.89
N THR A 35 8.44 -6.99 3.04
CA THR A 35 9.39 -8.11 3.15
C THR A 35 8.75 -9.49 2.93
N ALA A 36 7.43 -9.58 2.82
CA ALA A 36 6.71 -10.84 2.58
C ALA A 36 6.47 -11.10 1.10
N MET A 37 7.55 -11.18 0.31
CA MET A 37 7.56 -11.54 -1.11
C MET A 37 8.84 -12.29 -1.46
N SER A 38 8.79 -13.35 -2.27
CA SER A 38 9.98 -14.09 -2.70
C SER A 38 10.86 -13.30 -3.68
N CYS A 39 10.30 -12.41 -4.52
CA CYS A 39 11.06 -11.58 -5.46
C CYS A 39 12.02 -10.57 -4.81
N ILE A 40 11.89 -10.32 -3.51
CA ILE A 40 12.82 -9.46 -2.77
C ILE A 40 13.88 -10.24 -1.98
N GLY A 41 13.86 -11.59 -2.05
CA GLY A 41 14.81 -12.48 -1.43
C GLY A 41 14.37 -13.15 -0.13
N ASN A 42 13.09 -13.05 0.23
CA ASN A 42 12.55 -13.82 1.35
C ASN A 42 12.40 -15.30 0.95
N THR A 43 13.13 -16.19 1.65
CA THR A 43 13.16 -17.63 1.38
C THR A 43 12.18 -18.43 2.23
N ASP A 44 11.48 -17.79 3.18
CA ASP A 44 10.54 -18.44 4.10
C ASP A 44 9.12 -18.60 3.48
N LEU A 45 8.91 -18.05 2.28
CA LEU A 45 7.64 -18.13 1.55
C LEU A 45 7.86 -18.18 0.04
N HIS A 46 6.80 -18.58 -0.68
CA HIS A 46 6.76 -18.65 -2.14
C HIS A 46 5.58 -17.85 -2.70
N THR A 47 5.87 -16.75 -3.39
CA THR A 47 4.87 -15.87 -4.01
C THR A 47 5.07 -15.78 -5.54
N PRO A 48 4.93 -16.90 -6.28
CA PRO A 48 5.28 -16.93 -7.70
C PRO A 48 4.44 -16.00 -8.57
N ASN A 49 3.22 -15.66 -8.16
CA ASN A 49 2.34 -14.79 -8.93
C ASN A 49 2.65 -13.31 -8.69
N ILE A 50 2.97 -12.92 -7.45
CA ILE A 50 3.53 -11.59 -7.15
C ILE A 50 4.89 -11.43 -7.83
N ASP A 51 5.72 -12.48 -7.88
CA ASP A 51 7.00 -12.49 -8.59
C ASP A 51 6.82 -12.27 -10.10
N ARG A 52 5.74 -12.84 -10.72
CA ARG A 52 5.37 -12.55 -12.13
C ARG A 52 5.07 -11.07 -12.33
N LEU A 53 4.35 -10.43 -11.40
CA LEU A 53 4.09 -8.98 -11.46
C LEU A 53 5.38 -8.18 -11.33
N ALA A 54 6.26 -8.52 -10.38
CA ALA A 54 7.56 -7.86 -10.19
C ALA A 54 8.47 -8.00 -11.43
N ALA A 55 8.49 -9.19 -12.05
CA ALA A 55 9.23 -9.44 -13.27
C ALA A 55 8.66 -8.68 -14.48
N ALA A 56 7.35 -8.43 -14.51
CA ALA A 56 6.68 -7.70 -15.59
C ALA A 56 6.67 -6.18 -15.40
N GLY A 57 6.93 -5.67 -14.21
CA GLY A 57 6.76 -4.28 -13.84
C GLY A 57 7.96 -3.62 -13.17
N VAL A 58 7.68 -2.50 -12.55
CA VAL A 58 8.60 -1.72 -11.74
C VAL A 58 8.27 -1.96 -10.27
N THR A 59 9.25 -2.32 -9.45
CA THR A 59 9.10 -2.45 -8.00
C THR A 59 9.66 -1.21 -7.30
N PHE A 60 8.81 -0.47 -6.57
CA PHE A 60 9.26 0.59 -5.68
C PHE A 60 9.69 0.00 -4.34
N THR A 61 10.94 0.22 -3.94
CA THR A 61 11.51 -0.38 -2.71
C THR A 61 11.24 0.43 -1.45
N ASN A 62 10.75 1.66 -1.60
CA ASN A 62 10.47 2.59 -0.52
C ASN A 62 9.04 3.16 -0.63
N ALA A 63 8.05 2.26 -0.70
CA ALA A 63 6.65 2.64 -0.62
C ALA A 63 6.14 2.50 0.82
N TYR A 64 5.45 3.52 1.30
CA TYR A 64 4.98 3.61 2.68
C TYR A 64 3.47 3.87 2.71
N CYS A 65 2.77 3.30 3.68
CA CYS A 65 1.37 3.64 3.93
C CYS A 65 1.24 5.04 4.54
N SER A 66 0.12 5.70 4.30
CA SER A 66 -0.19 6.99 4.94
C SER A 66 -0.50 6.85 6.43
N SER A 67 -1.09 5.73 6.80
CA SER A 67 -1.39 5.35 8.18
C SER A 67 -1.31 3.82 8.31
N PRO A 68 -0.70 3.27 9.39
CA PRO A 68 -0.60 1.84 9.60
C PRO A 68 -1.87 1.26 10.26
N LEU A 69 -3.04 1.61 9.71
CA LEU A 69 -4.36 1.12 10.13
C LEU A 69 -5.30 1.15 8.91
N SER A 70 -6.03 0.05 8.67
CA SER A 70 -6.74 -0.19 7.40
C SER A 70 -7.73 0.91 7.04
N GLY A 71 -8.65 1.31 7.94
CA GLY A 71 -9.64 2.35 7.65
C GLY A 71 -9.02 3.69 7.27
N PRO A 72 -8.14 4.27 8.10
CA PRO A 72 -7.40 5.50 7.80
C PRO A 72 -6.57 5.43 6.51
N SER A 73 -5.81 4.35 6.29
CA SER A 73 -5.02 4.16 5.09
C SER A 73 -5.90 4.15 3.83
N ARG A 74 -6.97 3.36 3.83
CA ARG A 74 -7.91 3.24 2.71
C ARG A 74 -8.67 4.53 2.46
N ALA A 75 -9.11 5.24 3.50
CA ALA A 75 -9.69 6.57 3.35
C ALA A 75 -8.73 7.52 2.63
N SER A 76 -7.46 7.52 3.00
CA SER A 76 -6.41 8.32 2.35
C SER A 76 -6.23 7.94 0.87
N MET A 77 -6.18 6.64 0.55
CA MET A 77 -6.06 6.14 -0.83
C MET A 77 -7.20 6.60 -1.74
N PHE A 78 -8.43 6.54 -1.24
CA PHE A 78 -9.60 6.82 -2.08
C PHE A 78 -10.08 8.26 -2.06
N THR A 79 -9.45 9.14 -1.23
CA THR A 79 -9.78 10.58 -1.18
C THR A 79 -8.60 11.49 -1.51
N GLY A 80 -7.37 11.02 -1.40
CA GLY A 80 -6.15 11.81 -1.63
C GLY A 80 -5.76 12.75 -0.49
N TYR A 81 -6.42 12.65 0.68
CA TYR A 81 -6.12 13.40 1.90
C TYR A 81 -5.45 12.50 2.94
N MET A 82 -4.70 13.07 3.87
CA MET A 82 -4.22 12.35 5.04
C MET A 82 -5.37 12.04 6.01
N ALA A 83 -5.21 11.03 6.86
CA ALA A 83 -6.26 10.55 7.75
C ALA A 83 -6.75 11.64 8.72
N HIS A 84 -5.83 12.44 9.30
CA HIS A 84 -6.18 13.55 10.19
C HIS A 84 -6.95 14.67 9.48
N GLU A 85 -6.66 14.98 8.19
CA GLU A 85 -7.40 15.97 7.40
C GLU A 85 -8.87 15.57 7.22
N LEU A 86 -9.14 14.27 7.21
CA LEU A 86 -10.48 13.69 7.11
C LEU A 86 -11.16 13.48 8.47
N GLY A 87 -10.40 13.54 9.58
CA GLY A 87 -10.85 13.06 10.88
C GLY A 87 -11.10 11.55 10.93
N VAL A 88 -10.51 10.78 9.99
CA VAL A 88 -10.64 9.31 9.86
C VAL A 88 -9.37 8.66 10.39
N GLU A 89 -9.12 8.79 11.67
CA GLU A 89 -7.92 8.26 12.33
C GLU A 89 -8.16 6.87 12.98
N ARG A 90 -9.40 6.35 12.89
CA ARG A 90 -9.83 5.08 13.50
C ARG A 90 -10.64 4.24 12.53
N ASN A 91 -10.57 2.92 12.72
CA ASN A 91 -11.47 2.03 11.99
C ASN A 91 -12.93 2.33 12.31
N GLY A 92 -13.80 2.23 11.30
CA GLY A 92 -15.23 2.49 11.45
C GLY A 92 -15.62 3.97 11.43
N THR A 93 -14.65 4.90 11.37
CA THR A 93 -14.95 6.33 11.17
C THR A 93 -15.34 6.57 9.70
N PRO A 94 -16.51 7.15 9.42
CA PRO A 94 -16.94 7.38 8.05
C PRO A 94 -16.14 8.49 7.37
N ILE A 95 -15.95 8.34 6.06
CA ILE A 95 -15.42 9.43 5.21
C ILE A 95 -16.42 10.60 5.27
N PRO A 96 -15.96 11.85 5.54
CA PRO A 96 -16.83 13.01 5.63
C PRO A 96 -17.65 13.27 4.35
N ASP A 97 -18.88 13.68 4.47
CA ASP A 97 -19.76 14.00 3.35
C ASP A 97 -19.17 15.06 2.42
N SER A 98 -18.37 15.99 2.95
CA SER A 98 -17.69 17.04 2.18
C SER A 98 -16.75 16.50 1.09
N VAL A 99 -16.20 15.28 1.26
CA VAL A 99 -15.32 14.63 0.28
C VAL A 99 -15.92 13.37 -0.35
N ARG A 100 -17.05 12.88 0.17
CA ARG A 100 -17.69 11.61 -0.24
C ARG A 100 -18.03 11.57 -1.73
N THR A 101 -18.42 12.68 -2.32
CA THR A 101 -18.76 12.81 -3.75
C THR A 101 -17.54 13.05 -4.65
N ARG A 102 -16.35 13.13 -4.08
CA ARG A 102 -15.10 13.40 -4.79
C ARG A 102 -14.03 12.33 -4.50
N THR A 103 -14.49 11.13 -4.26
CA THR A 103 -13.62 9.96 -4.10
C THR A 103 -13.08 9.49 -5.44
N LEU A 104 -12.03 8.71 -5.40
CA LEU A 104 -11.31 8.26 -6.59
C LEU A 104 -12.24 7.57 -7.61
N GLY A 105 -13.15 6.69 -7.16
CA GLY A 105 -14.08 6.03 -8.08
C GLY A 105 -15.04 7.00 -8.76
N THR A 106 -15.55 8.01 -8.04
CA THR A 106 -16.42 9.06 -8.62
C THR A 106 -15.66 9.85 -9.70
N LEU A 107 -14.47 10.36 -9.37
CA LEU A 107 -13.68 11.18 -10.30
C LEU A 107 -13.23 10.41 -11.55
N VAL A 108 -12.83 9.16 -11.36
CA VAL A 108 -12.44 8.28 -12.48
C VAL A 108 -13.66 7.91 -13.33
N GLY A 109 -14.83 7.69 -12.70
CA GLY A 109 -16.10 7.51 -13.40
C GLY A 109 -16.50 8.72 -14.24
N GLU A 110 -16.38 9.93 -13.69
CA GLU A 110 -16.60 11.21 -14.40
C GLU A 110 -15.62 11.38 -15.58
N ALA A 111 -14.39 10.84 -15.46
CA ALA A 111 -13.44 10.79 -16.57
C ALA A 111 -13.79 9.73 -17.64
N GLY A 112 -14.94 9.03 -17.52
CA GLY A 112 -15.48 8.11 -18.52
C GLY A 112 -15.06 6.64 -18.34
N TYR A 113 -14.56 6.26 -17.18
CA TYR A 113 -14.23 4.88 -16.86
C TYR A 113 -15.43 4.11 -16.31
N GLU A 114 -15.42 2.80 -16.48
CA GLU A 114 -16.23 1.89 -15.68
C GLU A 114 -15.43 1.52 -14.42
N CYS A 115 -15.96 1.83 -13.23
CA CYS A 115 -15.32 1.57 -11.97
C CYS A 115 -15.99 0.39 -11.26
N ALA A 116 -15.22 -0.66 -10.94
CA ALA A 116 -15.67 -1.85 -10.23
C ALA A 116 -14.79 -2.12 -9.01
N TYR A 117 -15.42 -2.59 -7.93
CA TYR A 117 -14.75 -2.92 -6.68
C TYR A 117 -15.13 -4.31 -6.22
N ALA A 118 -14.13 -5.13 -5.88
CA ALA A 118 -14.29 -6.44 -5.27
C ALA A 118 -13.56 -6.50 -3.93
N GLY A 119 -14.26 -6.96 -2.88
CA GLY A 119 -13.65 -7.29 -1.59
C GLY A 119 -13.71 -6.20 -0.53
N LYS A 120 -12.71 -6.17 0.34
CA LYS A 120 -12.65 -5.34 1.55
C LYS A 120 -12.58 -3.85 1.23
N TRP A 121 -13.60 -3.10 1.67
CA TRP A 121 -13.60 -1.63 1.61
C TRP A 121 -12.97 -1.01 2.86
N HIS A 122 -13.54 -1.30 4.01
CA HIS A 122 -13.08 -0.94 5.37
C HIS A 122 -12.80 0.56 5.63
N ALA A 123 -13.14 1.45 4.71
CA ALA A 123 -13.06 2.89 5.01
C ALA A 123 -14.12 3.34 6.05
N HIS A 124 -15.22 2.60 6.20
CA HIS A 124 -16.17 2.70 7.32
C HIS A 124 -17.08 1.46 7.43
N THR A 125 -17.32 0.77 6.33
CA THR A 125 -18.07 -0.50 6.24
C THR A 125 -17.15 -1.60 5.72
N ALA A 126 -17.46 -2.87 6.00
CA ALA A 126 -16.64 -3.99 5.54
C ALA A 126 -16.57 -4.04 4.01
N SER A 127 -17.73 -4.01 3.34
CA SER A 127 -17.87 -3.94 1.89
C SER A 127 -18.28 -2.54 1.43
N ILE A 128 -17.88 -2.17 0.21
CA ILE A 128 -18.38 -0.94 -0.40
C ILE A 128 -19.88 -1.11 -0.75
N PRO A 129 -20.76 -0.19 -0.36
CA PRO A 129 -22.15 -0.24 -0.82
C PRO A 129 -22.22 -0.02 -2.33
N ASP A 130 -23.07 -0.79 -3.02
CA ASP A 130 -23.17 -0.72 -4.49
C ASP A 130 -23.58 0.66 -4.98
N GLY A 131 -22.86 1.16 -5.98
CA GLY A 131 -23.06 2.50 -6.55
C GLY A 131 -22.53 3.64 -5.68
N GLU A 132 -22.07 3.40 -4.46
CA GLU A 132 -21.47 4.44 -3.62
C GLU A 132 -19.98 4.65 -3.97
N PHE A 133 -19.47 5.84 -3.68
CA PHE A 133 -18.08 6.24 -3.94
C PHE A 133 -17.64 6.07 -5.41
N GLY A 134 -18.61 5.97 -6.34
CA GLY A 134 -18.38 5.82 -7.77
C GLY A 134 -18.04 4.42 -8.25
N PHE A 135 -18.15 3.40 -7.40
CA PHE A 135 -17.87 2.01 -7.75
C PHE A 135 -19.15 1.16 -7.81
N ARG A 136 -19.18 0.26 -8.80
CA ARG A 136 -20.09 -0.90 -8.78
C ARG A 136 -19.45 -1.98 -7.90
N ASN A 137 -20.14 -2.45 -6.87
CA ASN A 137 -19.70 -3.58 -6.06
C ASN A 137 -19.92 -4.88 -6.85
N ILE A 138 -18.84 -5.63 -7.11
CA ILE A 138 -18.91 -6.92 -7.82
C ILE A 138 -18.63 -8.12 -6.91
N HIS A 139 -18.10 -7.89 -5.70
CA HIS A 139 -17.91 -8.89 -4.66
C HIS A 139 -17.79 -8.24 -3.29
N ASN A 140 -18.43 -8.84 -2.27
CA ASN A 140 -18.39 -8.32 -0.90
C ASN A 140 -17.06 -8.63 -0.18
N HIS A 141 -16.97 -8.22 1.07
CA HIS A 141 -15.82 -8.48 1.95
C HIS A 141 -15.73 -9.97 2.28
N ASP A 142 -15.09 -10.71 1.41
CA ASP A 142 -14.75 -12.12 1.56
C ASP A 142 -13.71 -12.45 0.49
N ASP A 143 -12.60 -13.09 0.85
CA ASP A 143 -11.62 -13.51 -0.16
C ASP A 143 -12.15 -14.70 -1.01
N ALA A 144 -13.09 -15.49 -0.47
CA ALA A 144 -13.69 -16.61 -1.20
C ALA A 144 -14.53 -16.13 -2.40
N GLY A 145 -14.11 -16.46 -3.62
CA GLY A 145 -14.79 -16.05 -4.84
C GLY A 145 -14.43 -14.63 -5.35
N LEU A 146 -13.60 -13.88 -4.62
CA LEU A 146 -13.18 -12.54 -5.04
C LEU A 146 -12.39 -12.58 -6.35
N ALA A 147 -11.42 -13.48 -6.45
CA ALA A 147 -10.62 -13.62 -7.66
C ALA A 147 -11.48 -14.04 -8.85
N GLU A 148 -12.45 -14.95 -8.65
CA GLU A 148 -13.40 -15.39 -9.67
C GLU A 148 -14.27 -14.22 -10.17
N ALA A 149 -14.79 -13.38 -9.27
CA ALA A 149 -15.56 -12.19 -9.63
C ALA A 149 -14.72 -11.21 -10.48
N CYS A 150 -13.45 -11.02 -10.13
CA CYS A 150 -12.52 -10.23 -10.93
C CYS A 150 -12.23 -10.87 -12.30
N VAL A 151 -12.05 -12.19 -12.36
CA VAL A 151 -11.84 -12.94 -13.61
C VAL A 151 -13.05 -12.80 -14.53
N ASP A 152 -14.27 -12.94 -14.02
CA ASP A 152 -15.51 -12.76 -14.78
C ASP A 152 -15.63 -11.33 -15.32
N PHE A 153 -15.30 -10.33 -14.49
CA PHE A 153 -15.24 -8.95 -14.94
C PHE A 153 -14.23 -8.77 -16.09
N LEU A 154 -13.01 -9.28 -15.96
CA LEU A 154 -11.96 -9.16 -16.98
C LEU A 154 -12.32 -9.91 -18.27
N ASN A 155 -12.94 -11.09 -18.18
CA ASN A 155 -13.41 -11.86 -19.35
C ASN A 155 -14.50 -11.07 -20.12
N SER A 156 -15.42 -10.41 -19.43
CA SER A 156 -16.45 -9.57 -20.05
C SER A 156 -15.89 -8.28 -20.66
N HIS A 157 -14.68 -7.88 -20.24
CA HIS A 157 -13.97 -6.66 -20.70
C HIS A 157 -12.73 -6.96 -21.55
N SER A 158 -12.67 -8.12 -22.19
CA SER A 158 -11.56 -8.50 -23.10
C SER A 158 -11.40 -7.53 -24.28
N LYS A 159 -12.49 -6.85 -24.69
CA LYS A 159 -12.51 -5.77 -25.69
C LYS A 159 -13.39 -4.62 -25.16
N PRO A 160 -12.90 -3.84 -24.19
CA PRO A 160 -13.70 -2.84 -23.54
C PRO A 160 -14.07 -1.70 -24.51
N GLN A 161 -15.32 -1.26 -24.50
CA GLN A 161 -15.78 -0.11 -25.27
C GLN A 161 -15.35 1.21 -24.64
N ARG A 162 -15.12 1.20 -23.33
CA ARG A 162 -14.55 2.28 -22.53
C ARG A 162 -13.52 1.71 -21.54
N PRO A 163 -12.52 2.50 -21.12
CA PRO A 163 -11.55 2.03 -20.15
C PRO A 163 -12.23 1.70 -18.81
N PHE A 164 -11.61 0.81 -18.02
CA PHE A 164 -12.12 0.44 -16.71
C PHE A 164 -11.09 0.66 -15.60
N PHE A 165 -11.60 0.84 -14.38
CA PHE A 165 -10.84 0.83 -13.14
C PHE A 165 -11.40 -0.29 -12.25
N LEU A 166 -10.66 -1.38 -12.13
CA LEU A 166 -10.97 -2.53 -11.29
C LEU A 166 -10.12 -2.50 -10.03
N VAL A 167 -10.77 -2.59 -8.87
CA VAL A 167 -10.12 -2.80 -7.57
C VAL A 167 -10.40 -4.21 -7.09
N ALA A 168 -9.34 -4.99 -6.83
CA ALA A 168 -9.37 -6.30 -6.19
C ALA A 168 -8.71 -6.17 -4.80
N SER A 169 -9.50 -6.15 -3.75
CA SER A 169 -9.07 -5.82 -2.38
C SER A 169 -9.25 -7.01 -1.45
N PHE A 170 -8.19 -7.82 -1.31
CA PHE A 170 -8.16 -9.01 -0.47
C PHE A 170 -8.07 -8.64 1.02
N ASP A 171 -8.68 -9.46 1.89
CA ASP A 171 -8.55 -9.35 3.34
C ASP A 171 -7.26 -10.01 3.85
N ASN A 172 -6.79 -11.09 3.22
CA ASN A 172 -5.55 -11.73 3.62
C ASN A 172 -4.30 -10.89 3.24
N PRO A 173 -3.23 -10.99 4.06
CA PRO A 173 -2.98 -11.84 5.22
C PRO A 173 -3.54 -11.35 6.59
N HIS A 174 -4.52 -10.43 6.64
CA HIS A 174 -5.10 -9.88 7.88
C HIS A 174 -5.60 -10.97 8.85
N ASN A 175 -5.98 -12.16 8.35
CA ASN A 175 -6.42 -13.27 9.20
C ASN A 175 -5.34 -13.79 10.17
N ILE A 176 -4.12 -13.30 10.08
CA ILE A 176 -3.10 -13.49 11.12
C ILE A 176 -3.55 -12.94 12.49
N CYS A 177 -4.50 -12.00 12.51
CA CYS A 177 -5.10 -11.48 13.72
C CYS A 177 -5.92 -12.55 14.45
N GLU A 178 -6.68 -13.35 13.71
CA GLU A 178 -7.47 -14.48 14.22
C GLU A 178 -6.53 -15.58 14.75
N PHE A 179 -5.46 -15.90 14.00
CA PHE A 179 -4.43 -16.83 14.44
C PHE A 179 -3.82 -16.39 15.79
N ALA A 180 -3.43 -15.12 15.92
CA ALA A 180 -2.87 -14.60 17.16
C ALA A 180 -3.83 -14.69 18.35
N ARG A 181 -5.14 -14.66 18.11
CA ARG A 181 -6.21 -14.78 19.12
C ARG A 181 -6.66 -16.21 19.34
N GLN A 182 -6.03 -17.19 18.68
CA GLN A 182 -6.43 -18.60 18.70
C GLN A 182 -7.89 -18.82 18.26
N GLN A 183 -8.32 -18.07 17.26
CA GLN A 183 -9.63 -18.16 16.63
C GLN A 183 -9.52 -18.95 15.32
N ASP A 184 -10.64 -19.49 14.84
CA ASP A 184 -10.72 -20.13 13.54
C ASP A 184 -10.35 -19.17 12.43
N LEU A 185 -9.60 -19.65 11.45
CA LEU A 185 -9.23 -18.86 10.27
C LEU A 185 -10.38 -18.92 9.26
N PRO A 186 -11.00 -17.80 8.91
CA PRO A 186 -12.21 -17.82 8.07
C PRO A 186 -11.94 -18.26 6.63
N PHE A 187 -10.68 -18.27 6.18
CA PHE A 187 -10.36 -18.39 4.76
C PHE A 187 -9.26 -19.40 4.40
N ALA A 188 -8.46 -19.86 5.34
CA ALA A 188 -7.39 -20.83 5.05
C ALA A 188 -7.14 -21.73 6.26
N ASP A 189 -7.23 -23.04 6.03
CA ASP A 189 -6.73 -24.02 6.99
C ASP A 189 -5.20 -24.00 6.98
N ILE A 190 -4.59 -23.50 8.04
CA ILE A 190 -3.14 -23.52 8.22
C ILE A 190 -2.79 -24.55 9.29
N THR A 191 -2.23 -25.66 8.87
CA THR A 191 -1.59 -26.61 9.76
C THR A 191 -0.18 -26.13 10.07
N VAL A 192 0.10 -25.74 11.31
CA VAL A 192 1.43 -25.35 11.74
C VAL A 192 2.26 -26.60 12.02
N PRO A 193 3.45 -26.76 11.37
CA PRO A 193 4.30 -27.91 11.57
C PRO A 193 5.06 -27.86 12.91
N ASP A 194 5.98 -28.82 13.11
CA ASP A 194 6.96 -28.70 14.17
C ASP A 194 7.72 -27.38 14.08
N VAL A 195 8.07 -26.79 15.22
CA VAL A 195 8.74 -25.49 15.26
C VAL A 195 10.10 -25.48 14.54
N SER A 196 10.75 -26.64 14.43
CA SER A 196 12.00 -26.79 13.68
C SER A 196 11.85 -26.45 12.18
N GLU A 197 10.64 -26.60 11.63
CA GLU A 197 10.29 -26.28 10.25
C GLU A 197 9.76 -24.83 10.06
N CYS A 198 9.51 -24.12 11.18
CA CYS A 198 9.06 -22.75 11.14
C CYS A 198 10.22 -21.78 10.87
N PRO A 199 9.95 -20.60 10.23
CA PRO A 199 10.96 -19.56 10.06
C PRO A 199 11.67 -19.17 11.36
N GLY A 200 12.90 -18.72 11.26
CA GLY A 200 13.62 -18.14 12.39
C GLY A 200 12.98 -16.84 12.88
N LEU A 201 13.39 -16.39 14.07
CA LEU A 201 13.07 -15.04 14.55
C LEU A 201 13.69 -13.98 13.63
N PRO A 202 13.06 -12.81 13.45
CA PRO A 202 13.66 -11.75 12.65
C PRO A 202 14.92 -11.20 13.33
N ALA A 203 15.87 -10.69 12.53
CA ALA A 203 17.14 -10.17 13.04
C ALA A 203 16.96 -9.02 14.05
N ASN A 204 15.88 -8.26 13.94
CA ASN A 204 15.48 -7.16 14.82
C ASN A 204 14.37 -7.59 15.82
N TYR A 205 14.37 -8.85 16.23
CA TYR A 205 13.40 -9.36 17.21
C TYR A 205 13.51 -8.65 18.56
N ALA A 206 14.73 -8.34 19.00
CA ALA A 206 14.95 -7.70 20.30
C ALA A 206 14.48 -6.23 20.29
N ILE A 207 13.87 -5.83 21.42
CA ILE A 207 13.49 -4.42 21.65
C ILE A 207 14.77 -3.61 21.89
N SER A 208 14.93 -2.48 21.17
CA SER A 208 16.06 -1.58 21.36
C SER A 208 16.08 -0.97 22.78
N PRO A 209 17.25 -0.80 23.43
CA PRO A 209 17.35 -0.17 24.74
C PRO A 209 16.76 1.24 24.84
N TYR A 210 16.74 1.97 23.72
CA TYR A 210 16.22 3.34 23.63
C TYR A 210 14.97 3.41 22.74
N ASP A 211 14.21 2.33 22.67
CA ASP A 211 12.92 2.32 22.02
C ASP A 211 11.90 3.16 22.80
N ALA A 212 10.89 3.67 22.13
CA ALA A 212 9.86 4.48 22.78
C ALA A 212 9.03 3.60 23.73
N ASP A 213 9.11 3.87 25.03
CA ASP A 213 8.46 3.04 26.06
C ASP A 213 6.93 3.01 25.91
N ILE A 214 6.36 4.03 25.26
CA ILE A 214 4.92 4.10 24.97
C ILE A 214 4.43 2.94 24.09
N ILE A 215 5.27 2.41 23.19
CA ILE A 215 4.89 1.31 22.29
C ILE A 215 4.53 0.07 23.10
N GLN A 216 5.40 -0.33 24.04
CA GLN A 216 5.13 -1.50 24.88
C GLN A 216 3.96 -1.26 25.85
N ARG A 217 3.76 -0.02 26.28
CA ARG A 217 2.60 0.37 27.08
C ARG A 217 1.31 0.25 26.27
N GLU A 218 1.26 0.73 25.03
CA GLU A 218 0.09 0.58 24.15
C GLU A 218 -0.24 -0.91 23.92
N LYS A 219 0.78 -1.74 23.68
CA LYS A 219 0.62 -3.19 23.56
C LYS A 219 -0.04 -3.80 24.80
N SER A 220 0.43 -3.45 25.99
CA SER A 220 -0.10 -3.97 27.26
C SER A 220 -1.52 -3.49 27.58
N LEU A 221 -1.85 -2.25 27.19
CA LEU A 221 -3.19 -1.67 27.39
C LEU A 221 -4.22 -2.22 26.40
N ASN A 222 -3.80 -2.71 25.26
CA ASN A 222 -4.68 -3.27 24.23
C ASN A 222 -4.40 -4.77 24.00
N TYR A 223 -4.48 -5.56 25.07
CA TYR A 223 -4.22 -7.00 25.02
C TYR A 223 -5.09 -7.74 23.99
N SER A 224 -6.34 -7.34 23.81
CA SER A 224 -7.23 -7.97 22.82
C SER A 224 -6.78 -7.73 21.37
N GLY A 225 -6.11 -6.60 21.10
CA GLY A 225 -5.49 -6.30 19.80
C GLY A 225 -4.12 -6.94 19.65
N TYR A 226 -3.35 -7.00 20.73
CA TYR A 226 -1.96 -7.51 20.73
C TYR A 226 -1.80 -8.67 21.73
N PRO A 227 -2.42 -9.84 21.51
CA PRO A 227 -2.47 -10.93 22.45
C PRO A 227 -1.15 -11.72 22.58
N THR A 228 -0.04 -11.13 22.16
CA THR A 228 1.28 -11.78 22.05
C THR A 228 2.24 -11.43 23.19
N THR A 229 1.76 -10.82 24.28
CA THR A 229 2.61 -10.45 25.43
C THR A 229 3.21 -11.66 26.16
N SER A 230 2.58 -12.83 26.05
CA SER A 230 3.05 -14.09 26.63
C SER A 230 3.73 -15.03 25.63
N TYR A 231 3.93 -14.59 24.37
CA TYR A 231 4.54 -15.41 23.35
C TYR A 231 5.99 -15.76 23.70
N THR A 232 6.30 -17.04 23.58
CA THR A 232 7.68 -17.56 23.55
C THR A 232 8.29 -17.34 22.15
N ASP A 233 9.60 -17.57 22.04
CA ASP A 233 10.30 -17.57 20.76
C ASP A 233 9.68 -18.55 19.75
N ASP A 234 9.24 -19.71 20.23
CA ASP A 234 8.56 -20.71 19.42
C ASP A 234 7.18 -20.25 18.94
N ASP A 235 6.43 -19.50 19.75
CA ASP A 235 5.14 -18.94 19.37
C ASP A 235 5.32 -17.88 18.29
N TRP A 236 6.35 -17.06 18.39
CA TRP A 236 6.69 -16.09 17.35
C TRP A 236 7.10 -16.74 16.02
N ARG A 237 7.83 -17.85 16.07
CA ARG A 237 8.19 -18.62 14.87
C ARG A 237 6.95 -19.22 14.19
N ARG A 238 6.01 -19.77 14.97
CA ARG A 238 4.71 -20.26 14.48
C ARG A 238 3.85 -19.14 13.90
N TYR A 239 3.82 -17.97 14.55
CA TYR A 239 3.14 -16.78 14.05
C TYR A 239 3.68 -16.36 12.65
N ARG A 240 5.00 -16.29 12.52
CA ARG A 240 5.66 -15.97 11.23
C ARG A 240 5.33 -17.01 10.15
N TYR A 241 5.35 -18.27 10.51
CA TYR A 241 4.94 -19.35 9.60
C TYR A 241 3.52 -19.14 9.11
N ALA A 242 2.55 -18.98 10.01
CA ALA A 242 1.15 -18.77 9.66
C ALA A 242 0.96 -17.53 8.77
N TYR A 243 1.63 -16.42 9.10
CA TYR A 243 1.58 -15.20 8.31
C TYR A 243 2.05 -15.43 6.87
N TYR A 244 3.16 -16.12 6.67
CA TYR A 244 3.67 -16.40 5.34
C TYR A 244 2.77 -17.36 4.55
N ARG A 245 2.13 -18.33 5.20
CA ARG A 245 1.13 -19.19 4.52
C ARG A 245 -0.12 -18.42 4.09
N LEU A 246 -0.57 -17.43 4.87
CA LEU A 246 -1.65 -16.54 4.46
C LEU A 246 -1.26 -15.68 3.24
N VAL A 247 -0.02 -15.20 3.19
CA VAL A 247 0.49 -14.47 2.01
C VAL A 247 0.53 -15.38 0.77
N GLU A 248 1.01 -16.63 0.91
CA GLU A 248 1.01 -17.59 -0.19
C GLU A 248 -0.40 -17.96 -0.65
N HIS A 249 -1.36 -17.97 0.28
CA HIS A 249 -2.76 -18.22 -0.06
C HIS A 249 -3.31 -17.09 -0.95
N VAL A 250 -3.12 -15.84 -0.57
CA VAL A 250 -3.59 -14.72 -1.40
C VAL A 250 -2.79 -14.61 -2.72
N ASP A 251 -1.51 -14.99 -2.73
CA ASP A 251 -0.72 -15.06 -3.99
C ASP A 251 -1.35 -15.98 -5.03
N LYS A 252 -1.91 -17.12 -4.60
CA LYS A 252 -2.62 -18.05 -5.51
C LYS A 252 -3.88 -17.40 -6.11
N GLU A 253 -4.62 -16.65 -5.31
CA GLU A 253 -5.81 -15.92 -5.77
C GLU A 253 -5.43 -14.80 -6.75
N ILE A 254 -4.37 -14.06 -6.46
CA ILE A 254 -3.79 -13.05 -7.37
C ILE A 254 -3.40 -13.71 -8.71
N GLY A 255 -2.88 -14.93 -8.66
CA GLY A 255 -2.53 -15.71 -9.85
C GLY A 255 -3.68 -15.86 -10.85
N LYS A 256 -4.90 -16.11 -10.36
CA LYS A 256 -6.10 -16.23 -11.22
C LYS A 256 -6.38 -14.92 -11.98
N ILE A 257 -6.22 -13.78 -11.31
CA ILE A 257 -6.40 -12.45 -11.94
C ILE A 257 -5.30 -12.20 -12.98
N VAL A 258 -4.04 -12.52 -12.66
CA VAL A 258 -2.90 -12.39 -13.60
C VAL A 258 -3.10 -13.25 -14.83
N ASP A 259 -3.58 -14.49 -14.67
CA ASP A 259 -3.89 -15.41 -15.78
C ASP A 259 -5.03 -14.87 -16.66
N ALA A 260 -6.05 -14.23 -16.06
CA ALA A 260 -7.12 -13.58 -16.82
C ALA A 260 -6.62 -12.37 -17.64
N ILE A 261 -5.68 -11.59 -17.09
CA ILE A 261 -5.03 -10.49 -17.81
C ILE A 261 -4.24 -11.03 -19.02
N ASP A 262 -3.48 -12.11 -18.84
CA ASP A 262 -2.72 -12.78 -19.93
C ASP A 262 -3.69 -13.32 -20.99
N LYS A 263 -4.69 -14.10 -20.59
CA LYS A 263 -5.68 -14.74 -21.50
C LYS A 263 -6.41 -13.71 -22.36
N ASN A 264 -6.76 -12.56 -21.79
CA ASN A 264 -7.50 -11.51 -22.48
C ASN A 264 -6.58 -10.49 -23.17
N SER A 265 -5.26 -10.70 -23.18
CA SER A 265 -4.25 -9.82 -23.80
C SER A 265 -4.33 -8.36 -23.30
N LEU A 266 -4.73 -8.16 -22.05
CA LEU A 266 -4.98 -6.83 -21.47
C LEU A 266 -3.69 -6.07 -21.16
N TRP A 267 -2.53 -6.72 -21.05
CA TRP A 267 -1.25 -6.05 -20.79
C TRP A 267 -0.91 -4.94 -21.78
N ARG A 268 -1.47 -4.95 -22.99
CA ARG A 268 -1.18 -3.95 -24.03
C ARG A 268 -1.61 -2.55 -23.63
N ASN A 269 -2.70 -2.42 -22.89
CA ASN A 269 -3.29 -1.11 -22.53
C ASN A 269 -3.82 -1.12 -21.08
N THR A 270 -3.09 -1.73 -20.16
CA THR A 270 -3.51 -1.79 -18.76
C THR A 270 -2.32 -1.47 -17.85
N VAL A 271 -2.53 -0.59 -16.89
CA VAL A 271 -1.66 -0.41 -15.73
C VAL A 271 -2.16 -1.35 -14.65
N VAL A 272 -1.30 -2.23 -14.14
CA VAL A 272 -1.60 -3.09 -12.99
C VAL A 272 -0.75 -2.63 -11.81
N ILE A 273 -1.38 -2.37 -10.67
CA ILE A 273 -0.70 -1.95 -9.45
C ILE A 273 -0.99 -3.01 -8.39
N PHE A 274 0.07 -3.55 -7.78
CA PHE A 274 0.00 -4.43 -6.62
C PHE A 274 0.58 -3.74 -5.40
N THR A 275 -0.14 -3.77 -4.27
CA THR A 275 0.28 -3.14 -3.00
C THR A 275 -0.46 -3.73 -1.80
N SER A 276 -0.22 -3.13 -0.61
CA SER A 276 -0.99 -3.38 0.63
C SER A 276 -1.40 -2.04 1.26
N ASP A 277 -2.41 -2.06 2.12
CA ASP A 277 -2.82 -0.87 2.87
C ASP A 277 -1.86 -0.52 4.02
N HIS A 278 -1.27 -1.50 4.69
CA HIS A 278 -0.18 -1.41 5.67
C HIS A 278 0.46 -2.81 5.82
N GLY A 279 1.50 -2.92 6.64
CA GLY A 279 2.17 -4.19 6.95
C GLY A 279 1.78 -4.79 8.30
N ASP A 280 2.58 -5.78 8.73
CA ASP A 280 2.50 -6.48 10.02
C ASP A 280 3.89 -6.52 10.67
N GLY A 281 3.95 -6.40 12.00
CA GLY A 281 5.21 -6.43 12.73
C GLY A 281 5.98 -7.76 12.64
N THR A 282 5.31 -8.86 12.37
CA THR A 282 5.89 -10.21 12.14
C THR A 282 6.94 -10.67 13.16
N GLY A 283 6.82 -10.17 14.39
CA GLY A 283 7.74 -10.45 15.50
C GLY A 283 8.92 -9.49 15.64
N ALA A 284 9.18 -8.63 14.66
CA ALA A 284 10.18 -7.56 14.82
C ALA A 284 9.83 -6.70 16.04
N HIS A 285 10.83 -6.34 16.85
CA HIS A 285 10.66 -5.58 18.10
C HIS A 285 9.60 -6.17 19.06
N HIS A 286 9.41 -7.50 19.03
CA HIS A 286 8.33 -8.19 19.72
C HIS A 286 6.94 -7.68 19.35
N TRP A 287 6.74 -7.16 18.13
CA TRP A 287 5.48 -6.58 17.66
C TRP A 287 4.73 -7.51 16.71
N ASN A 288 3.43 -7.61 16.90
CA ASN A 288 2.49 -8.20 15.95
C ASN A 288 1.51 -7.14 15.46
N GLN A 289 0.89 -7.36 14.31
CA GLN A 289 -0.10 -6.47 13.74
C GLN A 289 0.46 -5.06 13.40
N LYS A 290 -0.32 -4.02 13.58
CA LYS A 290 -0.28 -2.70 13.00
C LYS A 290 -0.19 -1.58 14.05
N SER A 291 -0.47 -0.35 13.65
CA SER A 291 -0.50 0.88 14.45
C SER A 291 0.86 1.44 14.87
N VAL A 292 1.92 0.65 14.90
CA VAL A 292 3.28 1.13 15.20
C VAL A 292 3.97 1.65 13.95
N LEU A 293 5.00 2.48 14.13
CA LEU A 293 5.71 3.12 13.01
C LEU A 293 6.99 2.40 12.58
N TYR A 294 7.20 1.13 12.96
CA TYR A 294 8.31 0.32 12.44
C TYR A 294 8.17 0.03 10.94
N ASP A 295 9.30 -0.17 10.27
CA ASP A 295 9.34 -0.37 8.81
C ASP A 295 8.53 -1.59 8.37
N GLU A 296 8.49 -2.67 9.17
CA GLU A 296 7.68 -3.85 8.89
C GLU A 296 6.18 -3.55 8.76
N VAL A 297 5.71 -2.51 9.45
CA VAL A 297 4.30 -2.11 9.43
C VAL A 297 4.03 -0.98 8.44
N THR A 298 4.98 -0.09 8.23
CA THR A 298 4.78 1.10 7.40
C THR A 298 5.29 0.95 5.97
N ASN A 299 6.33 0.13 5.72
CA ASN A 299 6.84 -0.17 4.37
C ASN A 299 6.03 -1.32 3.76
N ILE A 300 5.41 -1.06 2.61
CA ILE A 300 4.45 -1.94 1.94
C ILE A 300 4.97 -2.38 0.57
N PRO A 301 4.52 -3.53 0.03
CA PRO A 301 4.81 -3.89 -1.35
C PRO A 301 4.25 -2.84 -2.31
N MET A 302 4.98 -2.56 -3.38
CA MET A 302 4.53 -1.67 -4.43
C MET A 302 5.13 -2.08 -5.78
N ILE A 303 4.31 -2.66 -6.65
CA ILE A 303 4.69 -3.09 -8.00
C ILE A 303 3.73 -2.43 -8.99
N VAL A 304 4.28 -1.83 -10.04
CA VAL A 304 3.53 -1.16 -11.11
C VAL A 304 3.91 -1.78 -12.44
N VAL A 305 2.99 -2.52 -13.05
CA VAL A 305 3.16 -3.02 -14.42
C VAL A 305 2.52 -2.04 -15.38
N LEU A 306 3.33 -1.44 -16.24
CA LEU A 306 2.89 -0.47 -17.25
C LEU A 306 2.39 -1.16 -18.52
N PRO A 307 1.57 -0.47 -19.36
CA PRO A 307 1.15 -0.98 -20.65
C PRO A 307 2.33 -1.51 -21.47
N GLY A 308 2.16 -2.71 -22.04
CA GLY A 308 3.22 -3.40 -22.77
C GLY A 308 4.38 -3.88 -21.92
N LYS A 309 4.23 -3.93 -20.60
CA LYS A 309 5.28 -4.34 -19.63
C LYS A 309 6.54 -3.46 -19.73
N LYS A 310 6.34 -2.17 -19.97
CA LYS A 310 7.44 -1.19 -20.05
C LYS A 310 8.19 -1.14 -18.72
N ASN A 311 9.52 -1.10 -18.78
CA ASN A 311 10.43 -1.10 -17.61
C ASN A 311 10.37 -2.37 -16.76
N ALA A 312 10.01 -3.52 -17.34
CA ALA A 312 9.93 -4.80 -16.66
C ALA A 312 11.20 -5.13 -15.83
N GLY A 313 10.99 -5.62 -14.61
CA GLY A 313 12.06 -6.07 -13.69
C GLY A 313 12.88 -4.97 -13.05
N LYS A 314 12.55 -3.68 -13.25
CA LYS A 314 13.29 -2.58 -12.62
C LYS A 314 12.90 -2.41 -11.15
N LYS A 315 13.89 -2.06 -10.34
CA LYS A 315 13.71 -1.64 -8.94
C LYS A 315 14.01 -0.15 -8.81
N LEU A 316 13.10 0.61 -8.23
CA LEU A 316 13.18 2.06 -8.09
C LEU A 316 13.17 2.46 -6.60
N PRO A 317 14.11 3.32 -6.15
CA PRO A 317 14.25 3.69 -4.75
C PRO A 317 13.40 4.91 -4.33
N GLN A 318 12.62 5.49 -5.24
CA GLN A 318 11.84 6.67 -4.91
C GLN A 318 10.85 6.40 -3.79
N LEU A 319 10.66 7.41 -2.95
CA LEU A 319 9.74 7.39 -1.83
C LEU A 319 8.31 7.61 -2.32
N ILE A 320 7.40 6.71 -1.99
CA ILE A 320 5.99 6.77 -2.34
C ILE A 320 5.14 6.71 -1.07
N ASN A 321 4.17 7.61 -0.93
CA ASN A 321 3.11 7.49 0.05
C ASN A 321 1.87 6.88 -0.64
N ASN A 322 1.52 5.65 -0.30
CA ASN A 322 0.44 4.91 -0.96
C ASN A 322 -0.99 5.47 -0.68
N GLY A 323 -1.15 6.50 0.10
CA GLY A 323 -2.40 7.23 0.22
C GLY A 323 -2.52 8.32 -0.85
N PRO A 324 -2.05 9.55 -0.57
CA PRO A 324 -2.19 10.68 -1.48
C PRO A 324 -1.52 10.48 -2.84
N ASP A 325 -0.34 9.82 -2.92
CA ASP A 325 0.38 9.65 -4.19
C ASP A 325 -0.30 8.62 -5.10
N PHE A 326 -0.88 7.57 -4.53
CA PHE A 326 -1.72 6.63 -5.28
C PHE A 326 -2.89 7.37 -5.92
N PHE A 327 -3.64 8.15 -5.14
CA PHE A 327 -4.75 8.96 -5.63
C PHE A 327 -4.32 9.87 -6.80
N ALA A 328 -3.22 10.62 -6.60
CA ALA A 328 -2.69 11.52 -7.62
C ALA A 328 -2.26 10.78 -8.90
N SER A 329 -1.68 9.59 -8.75
CA SER A 329 -1.21 8.79 -9.89
C SER A 329 -2.35 8.21 -10.71
N ILE A 330 -3.42 7.73 -10.04
CA ILE A 330 -4.61 7.25 -10.76
C ILE A 330 -5.29 8.40 -11.50
N CYS A 331 -5.44 9.58 -10.88
CA CYS A 331 -5.95 10.77 -11.56
C CYS A 331 -5.11 11.09 -12.82
N ASP A 332 -3.79 11.03 -12.71
CA ASP A 332 -2.87 11.32 -13.82
C ASP A 332 -2.98 10.30 -14.97
N TRP A 333 -3.05 8.98 -14.69
CA TRP A 333 -3.25 7.97 -15.73
C TRP A 333 -4.61 8.02 -16.39
N THR A 334 -5.66 8.35 -15.63
CA THR A 334 -7.04 8.34 -16.10
C THR A 334 -7.49 9.67 -16.70
N GLY A 335 -6.76 10.76 -16.42
CA GLY A 335 -7.15 12.12 -16.77
C GLY A 335 -8.32 12.62 -15.92
N ALA A 336 -8.54 12.04 -14.74
CA ALA A 336 -9.50 12.53 -13.77
C ALA A 336 -9.04 13.84 -13.12
N ASP A 337 -9.97 14.75 -12.88
CA ASP A 337 -9.67 16.06 -12.28
C ASP A 337 -9.34 15.91 -10.79
N LYS A 338 -8.06 16.06 -10.45
CA LYS A 338 -7.60 16.02 -9.06
C LYS A 338 -8.17 17.19 -8.25
N PRO A 339 -8.87 16.94 -7.10
CA PRO A 339 -9.42 18.00 -6.27
C PRO A 339 -8.36 18.97 -5.77
N LYS A 340 -8.70 20.27 -5.72
CA LYS A 340 -7.86 21.28 -5.07
C LYS A 340 -7.73 20.93 -3.59
N GLY A 341 -6.50 21.00 -3.07
CA GLY A 341 -6.20 20.67 -1.66
C GLY A 341 -5.59 19.29 -1.45
N THR A 342 -5.76 18.33 -2.38
CA THR A 342 -5.00 17.07 -2.33
C THR A 342 -3.54 17.32 -2.70
N ARG A 343 -2.60 16.73 -1.93
CA ARG A 343 -1.17 17.09 -2.01
C ARG A 343 -0.29 15.98 -2.57
N GLY A 344 -0.86 14.82 -2.87
CA GLY A 344 -0.12 13.67 -3.41
C GLY A 344 0.63 14.00 -4.70
N VAL A 345 1.78 13.38 -4.86
CA VAL A 345 2.68 13.50 -6.01
C VAL A 345 2.55 12.24 -6.87
N SER A 346 2.15 12.41 -8.13
CA SER A 346 2.04 11.27 -9.05
C SER A 346 3.40 10.61 -9.30
N TYR A 347 3.47 9.30 -9.10
CA TYR A 347 4.65 8.49 -9.43
C TYR A 347 4.62 7.96 -10.87
N ARG A 348 3.62 8.32 -11.68
CA ARG A 348 3.50 7.90 -13.09
C ARG A 348 4.78 8.17 -13.88
N ASN A 349 5.29 9.40 -13.85
CA ASN A 349 6.48 9.78 -14.61
C ASN A 349 7.72 8.99 -14.16
N VAL A 350 7.86 8.69 -12.88
CA VAL A 350 8.95 7.87 -12.34
C VAL A 350 8.83 6.44 -12.85
N ALA A 351 7.66 5.84 -12.75
CA ALA A 351 7.40 4.50 -13.26
C ALA A 351 7.64 4.40 -14.78
N GLU A 352 7.10 5.36 -15.57
CA GLU A 352 7.23 5.38 -17.02
C GLU A 352 8.66 5.65 -17.49
N SER A 353 9.46 6.43 -16.77
CA SER A 353 10.87 6.64 -17.05
C SER A 353 11.72 5.43 -16.73
N GLY A 354 11.39 4.70 -15.66
CA GLY A 354 12.17 3.59 -15.11
C GLY A 354 13.59 4.01 -14.71
N ASN A 355 13.76 5.28 -14.33
CA ASN A 355 15.06 5.85 -13.95
C ASN A 355 15.16 5.92 -12.42
N ALA A 356 16.08 5.15 -11.83
CA ALA A 356 16.34 5.14 -10.41
C ALA A 356 16.82 6.49 -9.84
N ASN A 357 17.35 7.38 -10.70
CA ASN A 357 17.81 8.72 -10.31
C ASN A 357 16.78 9.81 -10.63
N ALA A 358 15.57 9.45 -11.07
CA ALA A 358 14.52 10.44 -11.32
C ALA A 358 14.16 11.17 -10.03
N GLN A 359 14.04 12.49 -10.09
CA GLN A 359 13.58 13.28 -8.95
C GLN A 359 12.12 12.97 -8.64
N HIS A 360 11.81 12.84 -7.37
CA HIS A 360 10.47 12.68 -6.83
C HIS A 360 10.37 13.50 -5.55
N GLN A 361 9.53 13.13 -4.60
CA GLN A 361 9.44 13.85 -3.33
C GLN A 361 10.65 13.55 -2.42
N PRO A 362 11.11 14.53 -1.62
CA PRO A 362 12.29 14.36 -0.78
C PRO A 362 12.04 13.50 0.45
N TYR A 363 10.80 13.40 0.90
CA TYR A 363 10.39 12.56 2.02
C TYR A 363 8.90 12.19 1.93
N VAL A 364 8.51 11.19 2.68
CA VAL A 364 7.11 10.82 2.92
C VAL A 364 6.84 10.82 4.41
N VAL A 365 5.57 11.06 4.78
CA VAL A 365 5.12 11.01 6.18
C VAL A 365 4.07 9.93 6.34
N THR A 366 4.22 9.12 7.39
CA THR A 366 3.20 8.20 7.90
C THR A 366 2.75 8.71 9.26
N GLU A 367 1.45 8.72 9.51
CA GLU A 367 0.86 9.10 10.78
C GLU A 367 0.09 7.95 11.42
N THR A 368 0.04 7.91 12.74
CA THR A 368 -0.69 6.88 13.48
C THR A 368 -1.42 7.46 14.68
N LEU A 369 -2.55 6.83 15.01
CA LEU A 369 -3.22 6.94 16.30
C LEU A 369 -3.42 5.52 16.84
N PHE A 370 -2.91 5.25 18.04
CA PHE A 370 -3.31 4.07 18.79
C PHE A 370 -4.71 4.32 19.37
N ASP A 371 -5.74 3.85 18.68
CA ASP A 371 -7.14 4.17 18.96
C ASP A 371 -7.68 3.50 20.22
N LYS A 372 -6.94 2.54 20.78
CA LYS A 372 -7.19 1.85 22.06
C LYS A 372 -5.97 2.02 22.97
N GLY A 373 -6.16 1.92 24.26
CA GLY A 373 -5.08 2.12 25.23
C GLY A 373 -4.93 3.59 25.63
N ALA A 374 -3.74 4.17 25.50
CA ALA A 374 -3.44 5.55 25.91
C ALA A 374 -3.79 6.61 24.83
N GLY A 375 -4.21 6.19 23.65
CA GLY A 375 -4.51 7.10 22.53
C GLY A 375 -3.27 7.87 22.07
N THR A 376 -2.15 7.18 21.86
CA THR A 376 -0.89 7.78 21.45
C THR A 376 -0.92 8.18 19.99
N LEU A 377 -0.55 9.42 19.70
CA LEU A 377 -0.30 9.90 18.34
C LEU A 377 1.17 9.72 17.98
N GLY A 378 1.43 9.47 16.70
CA GLY A 378 2.79 9.36 16.19
C GLY A 378 2.89 9.72 14.71
N TRP A 379 4.09 10.17 14.35
CA TRP A 379 4.44 10.52 12.98
C TRP A 379 5.82 10.01 12.64
N SER A 380 6.02 9.56 11.41
CA SER A 380 7.35 9.26 10.89
C SER A 380 7.63 10.06 9.62
N VAL A 381 8.85 10.63 9.52
CA VAL A 381 9.40 11.24 8.31
C VAL A 381 10.44 10.29 7.75
N ARG A 382 10.22 9.78 6.54
CA ARG A 382 11.14 8.90 5.82
C ARG A 382 11.79 9.68 4.67
N THR A 383 13.07 9.98 4.79
CA THR A 383 13.94 10.50 3.72
C THR A 383 14.68 9.33 3.04
N PRO A 384 15.41 9.50 1.92
CA PRO A 384 16.19 8.41 1.33
C PRO A 384 17.18 7.73 2.31
N ASP A 385 17.76 8.52 3.24
CA ASP A 385 18.85 8.05 4.09
C ASP A 385 18.40 7.71 5.51
N PHE A 386 17.42 8.46 6.06
CA PHE A 386 17.00 8.36 7.45
C PHE A 386 15.51 8.21 7.61
N LYS A 387 15.12 7.64 8.74
CA LYS A 387 13.74 7.65 9.23
C LYS A 387 13.72 8.26 10.63
N TYR A 388 12.94 9.32 10.77
CA TYR A 388 12.67 9.99 12.04
C TYR A 388 11.26 9.66 12.50
N VAL A 389 11.09 9.31 13.77
CA VAL A 389 9.80 9.01 14.39
C VAL A 389 9.61 9.91 15.61
N LEU A 390 8.41 10.45 15.75
CA LEU A 390 7.97 11.21 16.93
C LEU A 390 6.65 10.63 17.42
N TYR A 391 6.59 10.24 18.70
CA TYR A 391 5.34 10.01 19.44
C TYR A 391 5.01 11.23 20.32
N ASP A 392 3.72 11.48 20.55
CA ASP A 392 3.25 12.64 21.34
C ASP A 392 3.58 12.52 22.84
N LYS A 393 3.84 11.30 23.32
CA LYS A 393 4.10 11.01 24.74
C LYS A 393 5.11 9.87 24.92
N GLY A 394 5.50 9.63 26.18
CA GLY A 394 6.44 8.58 26.56
C GLY A 394 7.88 9.05 26.65
N ARG A 395 8.75 8.18 27.14
CA ARG A 395 10.20 8.38 27.18
C ARG A 395 10.81 7.83 25.89
N TYR A 396 11.91 8.40 25.42
CA TYR A 396 12.53 8.08 24.11
C TYR A 396 11.54 8.21 22.94
N ARG A 397 10.59 9.14 23.07
CA ARG A 397 9.53 9.35 22.09
C ARG A 397 10.01 9.79 20.71
N GLU A 398 11.27 10.26 20.61
CA GLU A 398 11.95 10.57 19.36
C GLU A 398 12.90 9.43 19.02
N GLN A 399 12.85 9.00 17.77
CA GLN A 399 13.69 7.96 17.24
C GLN A 399 14.26 8.43 15.90
N LEU A 400 15.50 8.06 15.61
CA LEU A 400 16.17 8.33 14.34
C LEU A 400 16.95 7.09 13.92
N TYR A 401 16.79 6.65 12.68
CA TYR A 401 17.40 5.45 12.15
C TYR A 401 18.11 5.73 10.83
N ASP A 402 19.31 5.16 10.64
CA ASP A 402 20.05 5.17 9.37
C ASP A 402 19.53 4.02 8.50
N MET A 403 18.72 4.34 7.51
CA MET A 403 18.02 3.33 6.68
C MET A 403 18.91 2.63 5.65
N HIS A 404 20.18 3.02 5.53
CA HIS A 404 21.16 2.28 4.75
C HIS A 404 21.89 1.20 5.57
N ARG A 405 22.14 1.48 6.87
CA ARG A 405 22.92 0.62 7.75
C ARG A 405 22.07 -0.18 8.71
N ASP A 406 20.89 0.30 9.03
CA ASP A 406 19.98 -0.24 10.06
C ASP A 406 18.51 -0.18 9.61
N ARG A 407 18.17 -0.88 8.53
CA ARG A 407 16.76 -1.00 8.11
C ARG A 407 15.89 -1.74 9.13
N GLY A 408 16.51 -2.51 10.02
CA GLY A 408 15.80 -3.19 11.11
C GLY A 408 15.52 -2.30 12.32
N GLU A 409 15.89 -1.00 12.28
CA GLU A 409 15.56 0.00 13.32
C GLU A 409 16.01 -0.43 14.72
N THR A 410 17.21 -1.04 14.80
CA THR A 410 17.73 -1.64 16.05
C THR A 410 18.48 -0.65 16.92
N ARG A 411 18.89 0.51 16.38
CA ARG A 411 19.68 1.52 17.07
C ARG A 411 19.09 2.91 16.94
N ASN A 412 18.51 3.41 18.03
CA ASN A 412 17.98 4.79 18.06
C ASN A 412 19.13 5.82 18.11
N LEU A 413 19.40 6.50 17.00
CA LEU A 413 20.42 7.53 16.85
C LEU A 413 20.00 8.90 17.45
N ALA A 414 18.72 9.09 17.79
CA ALA A 414 18.23 10.33 18.39
C ALA A 414 18.87 10.64 19.76
N VAL A 415 19.40 9.64 20.44
CA VAL A 415 20.12 9.79 21.73
C VAL A 415 21.60 10.10 21.56
N GLU A 416 22.14 10.12 20.33
CA GLU A 416 23.55 10.25 20.03
C GLU A 416 23.91 11.67 19.57
N LYS A 417 24.85 12.31 20.24
CA LYS A 417 25.32 13.66 19.92
C LYS A 417 25.83 13.81 18.47
N ALA A 418 26.41 12.76 17.92
CA ALA A 418 26.92 12.76 16.55
C ALA A 418 25.84 13.00 15.50
N TYR A 419 24.59 12.70 15.80
CA TYR A 419 23.44 12.84 14.91
C TYR A 419 22.53 14.02 15.23
N ALA A 420 22.96 14.93 16.14
CA ALA A 420 22.14 16.06 16.59
C ALA A 420 21.68 16.98 15.45
N GLU A 421 22.54 17.22 14.45
CA GLU A 421 22.18 18.03 13.28
C GLU A 421 21.17 17.32 12.39
N THR A 422 21.38 16.03 12.07
CA THR A 422 20.44 15.21 11.30
C THR A 422 19.08 15.14 11.99
N LEU A 423 19.06 14.92 13.29
CA LEU A 423 17.85 14.94 14.10
C LEU A 423 17.12 16.30 14.01
N SER A 424 17.86 17.42 14.14
CA SER A 424 17.30 18.76 14.02
C SER A 424 16.70 19.03 12.63
N GLN A 425 17.33 18.54 11.56
CA GLN A 425 16.79 18.65 10.19
C GLN A 425 15.47 17.93 10.05
N HIS A 426 15.37 16.68 10.54
CA HIS A 426 14.14 15.89 10.45
C HIS A 426 13.01 16.42 11.33
N ARG A 427 13.32 16.99 12.50
CA ARG A 427 12.34 17.73 13.31
C ARG A 427 11.72 18.88 12.52
N ARG A 428 12.54 19.71 11.86
CA ARG A 428 12.05 20.81 11.01
C ARG A 428 11.17 20.28 9.85
N MET A 429 11.58 19.21 9.19
CA MET A 429 10.76 18.60 8.11
C MET A 429 9.38 18.18 8.62
N LEU A 430 9.31 17.58 9.80
CA LEU A 430 8.03 17.20 10.40
C LEU A 430 7.21 18.42 10.81
N GLU A 431 7.83 19.43 11.44
CA GLU A 431 7.17 20.68 11.83
C GLU A 431 6.60 21.43 10.62
N GLU A 432 7.35 21.56 9.54
CA GLU A 432 6.91 22.16 8.28
C GLU A 432 5.74 21.38 7.67
N TRP A 433 5.83 20.05 7.67
CA TRP A 433 4.74 19.20 7.21
C TRP A 433 3.49 19.37 8.07
N MET A 434 3.61 19.36 9.40
CA MET A 434 2.50 19.57 10.33
C MET A 434 1.82 20.93 10.09
N GLN A 435 2.60 22.00 9.91
CA GLN A 435 2.06 23.33 9.57
C GLN A 435 1.33 23.32 8.23
N GLN A 436 1.92 22.69 7.21
CA GLN A 436 1.34 22.60 5.86
C GLN A 436 0.02 21.84 5.84
N TYR A 437 -0.10 20.77 6.63
CA TYR A 437 -1.26 19.91 6.68
C TYR A 437 -2.25 20.24 7.82
N GLY A 438 -1.95 21.24 8.63
CA GLY A 438 -2.84 21.72 9.69
C GLY A 438 -2.96 20.77 10.89
N VAL A 439 -1.94 19.95 11.14
CA VAL A 439 -1.85 19.11 12.36
C VAL A 439 -1.72 20.04 13.57
N LYS A 440 -2.58 19.84 14.59
CA LYS A 440 -2.66 20.67 15.80
C LYS A 440 -1.91 20.05 16.98
#